data_c0f5d465099f927c722aa13b3f50134c
#
_entry.id   c0f5d465099f927c722aa13b3f50134c
#
_cell.length_a   1.000
_cell.length_b   1.000
_cell.length_c   1.000
_cell.angle_alpha   90.00
_cell.angle_beta   90.00
_cell.angle_gamma   90.00
#
_symmetry.space_group_name_H-M   'P 1'
#
loop_
_entity.id
_entity.type
_entity.pdbx_description
1 polymer ?
#
loop_
_entity_poly.entity_id
_entity_poly.type
_entity_poly.pdbx_seq_one_letter_code
_entity_poly.pdbx_strand_id
1 'polypeptide(L)'
;MKCWHVSNEYGCHNRFDYSEDAERAFQKWCEERYGTIDAVNDAWGTAFWAQRMNDFSEIVPPRFIGDGNFMNPGKLLDFKRFSSDALKAFYIAERDTLAEITPDLPLTTNFMVSASGSVLDYDDWGDEVDFVSNDHYFIPGEAHLDELAFSASLVDGIARKDPCS
;
A
#
# COMPACT_ATOMS: atom_id res chain seq x y z
N MET A 1 19.20 2.35 22.84
CA MET A 1 18.19 2.12 21.78
C MET A 1 18.89 1.37 20.67
N LYS A 2 18.21 0.43 20.02
CA LYS A 2 18.87 -0.41 19.01
C LYS A 2 18.32 -0.21 17.59
N CYS A 3 17.13 0.37 17.44
CA CYS A 3 16.52 0.74 16.17
C CYS A 3 15.46 1.81 16.38
N TRP A 4 15.04 2.45 15.30
CA TRP A 4 13.83 3.26 15.25
C TRP A 4 12.65 2.41 14.75
N HIS A 5 11.54 2.53 15.45
CA HIS A 5 10.22 2.13 14.96
C HIS A 5 9.52 3.39 14.47
N VAL A 6 9.47 3.57 13.14
CA VAL A 6 8.95 4.77 12.50
C VAL A 6 7.43 4.66 12.40
N SER A 7 6.73 5.51 13.13
CA SER A 7 5.26 5.50 13.21
C SER A 7 4.70 4.13 13.66
N ASN A 8 3.41 3.88 13.45
CA ASN A 8 2.76 2.63 13.84
C ASN A 8 1.67 2.26 12.85
N GLU A 9 1.69 1.02 12.34
CA GLU A 9 0.61 0.40 11.58
C GLU A 9 0.08 1.26 10.43
N TYR A 10 0.94 1.66 9.50
CA TYR A 10 0.52 2.40 8.32
C TYR A 10 -0.66 1.71 7.62
N GLY A 11 -1.71 2.47 7.34
CA GLY A 11 -2.89 1.94 6.66
C GLY A 11 -3.82 1.06 7.50
N CYS A 12 -3.60 0.92 8.83
CA CYS A 12 -4.45 0.10 9.70
C CYS A 12 -5.90 0.58 9.72
N HIS A 13 -6.13 1.83 10.11
CA HIS A 13 -7.47 2.40 10.24
C HIS A 13 -7.84 3.34 9.09
N ASN A 14 -6.86 4.04 8.51
CA ASN A 14 -7.03 4.99 7.42
C ASN A 14 -6.35 4.45 6.16
N ARG A 15 -7.03 3.55 5.47
CA ARG A 15 -6.51 2.86 4.29
C ARG A 15 -6.60 3.70 3.03
N PHE A 16 -7.63 4.54 2.95
CA PHE A 16 -7.98 5.32 1.77
C PHE A 16 -8.28 6.75 2.14
N ASP A 17 -7.76 7.66 1.35
CA ASP A 17 -8.12 9.08 1.40
C ASP A 17 -8.99 9.42 0.19
N TYR A 18 -10.15 10.04 0.45
CA TYR A 18 -11.11 10.47 -0.55
C TYR A 18 -11.26 12.00 -0.60
N SER A 19 -10.29 12.72 -0.05
CA SER A 19 -10.22 14.18 -0.14
C SER A 19 -9.99 14.65 -1.58
N GLU A 20 -10.24 15.91 -1.85
CA GLU A 20 -9.93 16.51 -3.14
C GLU A 20 -8.42 16.51 -3.44
N ASP A 21 -7.58 16.58 -2.40
CA ASP A 21 -6.13 16.49 -2.56
C ASP A 21 -5.71 15.09 -2.99
N ALA A 22 -6.28 14.05 -2.37
CA ALA A 22 -6.04 12.67 -2.76
C ALA A 22 -6.55 12.37 -4.17
N GLU A 23 -7.69 12.95 -4.56
CA GLU A 23 -8.20 12.82 -5.93
C GLU A 23 -7.22 13.40 -6.94
N ARG A 24 -6.72 14.61 -6.73
CA ARG A 24 -5.70 15.23 -7.58
C ARG A 24 -4.39 14.43 -7.62
N ALA A 25 -3.98 13.93 -6.48
CA ALA A 25 -2.78 13.09 -6.39
C ALA A 25 -2.96 11.75 -7.15
N PHE A 26 -4.14 11.14 -7.08
CA PHE A 26 -4.45 9.92 -7.83
C PHE A 26 -4.50 10.14 -9.35
N GLN A 27 -5.06 11.27 -9.79
CA GLN A 27 -5.04 11.67 -11.20
C GLN A 27 -3.60 11.78 -11.72
N LYS A 28 -2.74 12.47 -10.96
CA LYS A 28 -1.31 12.61 -11.29
C LYS A 28 -0.59 11.25 -11.29
N TRP A 29 -0.85 10.40 -10.31
CA TRP A 29 -0.29 9.04 -10.25
C TRP A 29 -0.68 8.22 -11.49
N CYS A 30 -1.94 8.31 -11.93
CA CYS A 30 -2.38 7.66 -13.16
C CYS A 30 -1.67 8.23 -14.41
N GLU A 31 -1.49 9.56 -14.48
CA GLU A 31 -0.77 10.20 -15.59
C GLU A 31 0.69 9.73 -15.64
N GLU A 32 1.38 9.71 -14.51
CA GLU A 32 2.77 9.23 -14.42
C GLU A 32 2.91 7.75 -14.79
N ARG A 33 1.93 6.92 -14.42
CA ARG A 33 1.94 5.48 -14.66
C ARG A 33 1.60 5.11 -16.10
N TYR A 34 0.64 5.77 -16.70
CA TYR A 34 0.07 5.38 -18.00
C TYR A 34 0.44 6.30 -19.15
N GLY A 35 0.83 7.54 -18.88
CA GLY A 35 1.22 8.54 -19.86
C GLY A 35 0.06 9.14 -20.66
N THR A 36 -1.00 8.37 -20.95
CA THR A 36 -2.17 8.86 -21.69
C THR A 36 -3.48 8.34 -21.09
N ILE A 37 -4.55 9.12 -21.25
CA ILE A 37 -5.88 8.70 -20.81
C ILE A 37 -6.40 7.48 -21.57
N ASP A 38 -6.00 7.31 -22.82
CA ASP A 38 -6.35 6.13 -23.60
C ASP A 38 -5.72 4.86 -23.01
N ALA A 39 -4.47 4.93 -22.55
CA ALA A 39 -3.82 3.80 -21.88
C ALA A 39 -4.50 3.44 -20.56
N VAL A 40 -4.99 4.42 -19.80
CA VAL A 40 -5.83 4.17 -18.60
C VAL A 40 -7.13 3.46 -18.99
N ASN A 41 -7.81 3.96 -20.03
CA ASN A 41 -9.05 3.40 -20.53
C ASN A 41 -8.88 1.92 -20.94
N ASP A 42 -7.79 1.62 -21.65
CA ASP A 42 -7.47 0.26 -22.09
C ASP A 42 -7.15 -0.65 -20.90
N ALA A 43 -6.30 -0.18 -19.97
CA ALA A 43 -5.92 -0.95 -18.77
C ALA A 43 -7.11 -1.26 -17.86
N TRP A 44 -8.06 -0.34 -17.73
CA TRP A 44 -9.24 -0.50 -16.88
C TRP A 44 -10.44 -1.11 -17.62
N GLY A 45 -10.36 -1.26 -18.96
CA GLY A 45 -11.45 -1.79 -19.78
C GLY A 45 -12.71 -0.91 -19.75
N THR A 46 -12.54 0.40 -19.78
CA THR A 46 -13.62 1.39 -19.58
C THR A 46 -14.63 1.47 -20.71
N ALA A 47 -14.37 0.79 -21.83
CA ALA A 47 -15.36 0.64 -22.89
C ALA A 47 -16.65 -0.07 -22.42
N PHE A 48 -16.52 -0.88 -21.35
CA PHE A 48 -17.65 -1.56 -20.73
C PHE A 48 -18.50 -0.55 -19.93
N TRP A 49 -19.80 -0.57 -20.17
CA TRP A 49 -20.80 0.29 -19.52
C TRP A 49 -20.51 1.80 -19.63
N ALA A 50 -19.92 2.23 -20.77
CA ALA A 50 -19.66 3.64 -21.04
C ALA A 50 -18.88 4.37 -19.95
N GLN A 51 -17.89 3.70 -19.36
CA GLN A 51 -17.02 4.27 -18.31
C GLN A 51 -15.80 5.03 -18.89
N ARG A 52 -15.72 5.13 -20.24
CA ARG A 52 -14.57 5.77 -20.90
C ARG A 52 -14.42 7.22 -20.45
N MET A 53 -13.20 7.59 -20.16
CA MET A 53 -12.78 8.94 -19.78
C MET A 53 -12.03 9.60 -20.94
N ASN A 54 -12.12 10.93 -21.04
CA ASN A 54 -11.47 11.73 -22.08
C ASN A 54 -10.28 12.51 -21.54
N ASP A 55 -10.20 12.71 -20.23
CA ASP A 55 -9.15 13.49 -19.57
C ASP A 55 -8.86 12.92 -18.18
N PHE A 56 -7.63 13.10 -17.70
CA PHE A 56 -7.23 12.64 -16.37
C PHE A 56 -8.07 13.30 -15.25
N SER A 57 -8.56 14.50 -15.44
CA SER A 57 -9.43 15.18 -14.47
C SER A 57 -10.79 14.51 -14.28
N GLU A 58 -11.19 13.59 -15.16
CA GLU A 58 -12.40 12.78 -14.98
C GLU A 58 -12.17 11.55 -14.07
N ILE A 59 -10.92 11.28 -13.71
CA ILE A 59 -10.59 10.20 -12.79
C ILE A 59 -10.96 10.63 -11.37
N VAL A 60 -11.86 9.89 -10.75
CA VAL A 60 -12.23 10.06 -9.32
C VAL A 60 -11.90 8.78 -8.56
N PRO A 61 -11.53 8.87 -7.26
CA PRO A 61 -11.36 7.69 -6.43
C PRO A 61 -12.59 6.77 -6.47
N PRO A 62 -12.39 5.44 -6.47
CA PRO A 62 -13.51 4.51 -6.49
C PRO A 62 -14.30 4.62 -5.19
N ARG A 63 -15.55 5.10 -5.28
CA ARG A 63 -16.46 5.23 -4.14
C ARG A 63 -17.56 4.19 -4.28
N PHE A 64 -17.92 3.57 -3.17
CA PHE A 64 -19.07 2.69 -3.14
C PHE A 64 -20.36 3.51 -3.26
N ILE A 65 -21.02 3.40 -4.41
CA ILE A 65 -22.29 4.05 -4.70
C ILE A 65 -23.31 2.94 -4.97
N GLY A 66 -24.43 2.97 -4.28
CA GLY A 66 -25.46 1.94 -4.40
C GLY A 66 -25.09 0.64 -3.71
N ASP A 67 -25.31 -0.51 -4.36
CA ASP A 67 -25.02 -1.83 -3.81
C ASP A 67 -23.54 -2.24 -3.88
N GLY A 68 -22.67 -1.38 -4.42
CA GLY A 68 -21.24 -1.57 -4.44
C GLY A 68 -20.70 -2.68 -5.36
N ASN A 69 -21.57 -3.38 -6.08
CA ASN A 69 -21.20 -4.57 -6.85
C ASN A 69 -20.57 -4.28 -8.21
N PHE A 70 -20.54 -3.03 -8.65
CA PHE A 70 -20.17 -2.66 -10.03
C PHE A 70 -19.00 -1.68 -10.10
N MET A 71 -18.05 -1.80 -9.18
CA MET A 71 -16.82 -1.02 -9.28
C MET A 71 -15.89 -1.60 -10.35
N ASN A 72 -15.27 -0.72 -11.13
CA ASN A 72 -14.25 -1.13 -12.08
C ASN A 72 -13.05 -1.76 -11.33
N PRO A 73 -12.73 -3.03 -11.57
CA PRO A 73 -11.70 -3.73 -10.80
C PRO A 73 -10.30 -3.19 -11.07
N GLY A 74 -9.99 -2.74 -12.28
CA GLY A 74 -8.72 -2.13 -12.64
C GLY A 74 -8.51 -0.81 -11.89
N LYS A 75 -9.52 0.05 -11.90
CA LYS A 75 -9.52 1.31 -11.13
C LYS A 75 -9.38 1.07 -9.63
N LEU A 76 -10.08 0.07 -9.07
CA LEU A 76 -9.99 -0.27 -7.66
C LEU A 76 -8.58 -0.75 -7.30
N LEU A 77 -7.99 -1.60 -8.12
CA LEU A 77 -6.63 -2.11 -7.92
C LEU A 77 -5.62 -0.96 -7.93
N ASP A 78 -5.73 -0.06 -8.89
CA ASP A 78 -4.80 1.07 -8.98
C ASP A 78 -5.00 2.09 -7.86
N PHE A 79 -6.21 2.28 -7.38
CA PHE A 79 -6.42 3.12 -6.20
C PHE A 79 -5.83 2.50 -4.92
N LYS A 80 -5.82 1.18 -4.80
CA LYS A 80 -5.09 0.49 -3.73
C LYS A 80 -3.58 0.67 -3.85
N ARG A 81 -3.03 0.54 -5.05
CA ARG A 81 -1.60 0.78 -5.31
C ARG A 81 -1.21 2.21 -4.99
N PHE A 82 -1.96 3.18 -5.51
CA PHE A 82 -1.78 4.59 -5.17
C PHE A 82 -1.82 4.84 -3.66
N SER A 83 -2.77 4.23 -2.95
CA SER A 83 -2.88 4.39 -1.50
C SER A 83 -1.68 3.81 -0.76
N SER A 84 -1.16 2.68 -1.21
CA SER A 84 0.09 2.10 -0.69
C SER A 84 1.29 3.02 -0.95
N ASP A 85 1.43 3.52 -2.17
CA ASP A 85 2.52 4.42 -2.58
C ASP A 85 2.49 5.73 -1.79
N ALA A 86 1.30 6.30 -1.57
CA ALA A 86 1.13 7.53 -0.80
C ALA A 86 1.55 7.35 0.68
N LEU A 87 1.15 6.25 1.30
CA LEU A 87 1.56 5.93 2.67
C LEU A 87 3.06 5.61 2.76
N LYS A 88 3.62 4.92 1.75
CA LYS A 88 5.06 4.66 1.66
C LYS A 88 5.86 5.96 1.57
N ALA A 89 5.38 6.94 0.82
CA ALA A 89 6.04 8.24 0.73
C ALA A 89 6.10 8.96 2.09
N PHE A 90 5.09 8.82 2.94
CA PHE A 90 5.14 9.31 4.33
C PHE A 90 6.21 8.60 5.14
N TYR A 91 6.23 7.26 5.11
CA TYR A 91 7.26 6.49 5.80
C TYR A 91 8.67 6.90 5.37
N ILE A 92 8.93 7.03 4.06
CA ILE A 92 10.22 7.42 3.52
C ILE A 92 10.64 8.80 4.03
N ALA A 93 9.74 9.79 4.04
CA ALA A 93 10.03 11.13 4.53
C ALA A 93 10.41 11.15 6.02
N GLU A 94 9.70 10.38 6.85
CA GLU A 94 9.99 10.25 8.28
C GLU A 94 11.29 9.47 8.52
N ARG A 95 11.49 8.36 7.80
CA ARG A 95 12.71 7.56 7.83
C ARG A 95 13.95 8.40 7.49
N ASP A 96 13.91 9.11 6.37
CA ASP A 96 15.05 9.89 5.88
C ASP A 96 15.43 11.01 6.86
N THR A 97 14.42 11.66 7.46
CA THR A 97 14.64 12.66 8.51
C THR A 97 15.37 12.06 9.74
N LEU A 98 14.99 10.86 10.14
CA LEU A 98 15.64 10.16 11.26
C LEU A 98 17.05 9.68 10.89
N ALA A 99 17.24 9.19 9.67
CA ALA A 99 18.52 8.72 9.17
C ALA A 99 19.58 9.86 9.11
N GLU A 100 19.16 11.08 8.77
CA GLU A 100 20.06 12.25 8.81
C GLU A 100 20.59 12.54 10.22
N ILE A 101 19.80 12.28 11.25
CA ILE A 101 20.16 12.58 12.65
C ILE A 101 20.91 11.41 13.28
N THR A 102 20.54 10.19 12.95
CA THR A 102 21.07 8.95 13.56
C THR A 102 21.39 7.89 12.50
N PRO A 103 22.41 8.11 11.66
CA PRO A 103 22.68 7.25 10.49
C PRO A 103 23.08 5.81 10.85
N ASP A 104 23.54 5.57 12.07
CA ASP A 104 23.99 4.26 12.53
C ASP A 104 22.85 3.41 13.15
N LEU A 105 21.64 3.93 13.22
CA LEU A 105 20.52 3.20 13.81
C LEU A 105 19.59 2.65 12.72
N PRO A 106 19.34 1.33 12.70
CA PRO A 106 18.38 0.73 11.79
C PRO A 106 16.97 1.30 11.97
N LEU A 107 16.24 1.43 10.86
CA LEU A 107 14.88 1.95 10.83
C LEU A 107 13.91 0.89 10.29
N THR A 108 12.79 0.73 10.96
CA THR A 108 11.71 -0.17 10.56
C THR A 108 10.36 0.42 10.92
N THR A 109 9.31 -0.21 10.44
CA THR A 109 7.93 -0.04 10.92
C THR A 109 7.27 -1.40 11.00
N ASN A 110 6.18 -1.51 11.74
CA ASN A 110 5.46 -2.78 11.84
C ASN A 110 4.51 -2.97 10.65
N PHE A 111 4.66 -4.10 9.99
CA PHE A 111 3.73 -4.57 8.97
C PHE A 111 2.58 -5.36 9.63
N MET A 112 1.49 -5.50 8.90
CA MET A 112 0.34 -6.32 9.31
C MET A 112 0.10 -7.36 8.22
N VAL A 113 1.13 -8.16 7.95
CA VAL A 113 1.12 -9.20 6.90
C VAL A 113 0.13 -10.27 7.31
N SER A 114 -0.75 -10.66 6.42
CA SER A 114 -1.91 -11.54 6.61
C SER A 114 -3.14 -10.90 7.25
N ALA A 115 -3.06 -9.70 7.80
CA ALA A 115 -4.27 -9.04 8.28
C ALA A 115 -5.25 -8.80 7.13
N SER A 116 -6.47 -9.26 7.28
CA SER A 116 -7.51 -9.06 6.29
C SER A 116 -7.73 -7.56 6.05
N GLY A 117 -7.51 -7.13 4.83
CA GLY A 117 -7.83 -5.78 4.39
C GLY A 117 -6.67 -4.78 4.42
N SER A 118 -5.42 -5.19 4.59
CA SER A 118 -4.29 -4.30 4.27
C SER A 118 -4.34 -3.91 2.80
N VAL A 119 -3.98 -2.66 2.52
CA VAL A 119 -3.84 -2.14 1.15
C VAL A 119 -2.39 -1.94 0.78
N LEU A 120 -1.46 -2.18 1.72
CA LEU A 120 -0.04 -1.98 1.49
C LEU A 120 0.53 -3.12 0.64
N ASP A 121 1.34 -2.76 -0.33
CA ASP A 121 2.19 -3.68 -1.07
C ASP A 121 3.45 -3.96 -0.26
N TYR A 122 3.39 -4.92 0.65
CA TYR A 122 4.49 -5.22 1.56
C TYR A 122 5.76 -5.70 0.85
N ASP A 123 5.65 -6.23 -0.36
CA ASP A 123 6.80 -6.60 -1.16
C ASP A 123 7.64 -5.35 -1.52
N ASP A 124 6.97 -4.32 -2.00
CA ASP A 124 7.54 -3.02 -2.33
C ASP A 124 7.99 -2.23 -1.07
N TRP A 125 7.24 -2.34 0.03
CA TRP A 125 7.61 -1.73 1.31
C TRP A 125 8.81 -2.41 1.98
N GLY A 126 9.01 -3.71 1.75
CA GLY A 126 10.13 -4.46 2.30
C GLY A 126 11.49 -3.93 1.87
N ASP A 127 11.57 -3.34 0.69
CA ASP A 127 12.81 -2.73 0.16
C ASP A 127 13.18 -1.42 0.86
N GLU A 128 12.25 -0.81 1.61
CA GLU A 128 12.42 0.48 2.26
C GLU A 128 12.76 0.40 3.76
N VAL A 129 12.73 -0.77 4.36
CA VAL A 129 13.04 -1.00 5.77
C VAL A 129 14.36 -1.73 5.93
N ASP A 130 15.09 -1.47 7.03
CA ASP A 130 16.35 -2.18 7.30
C ASP A 130 16.11 -3.63 7.74
N PHE A 131 14.95 -3.91 8.32
CA PHE A 131 14.46 -5.25 8.62
C PHE A 131 12.94 -5.25 8.70
N VAL A 132 12.33 -6.35 8.31
CA VAL A 132 10.87 -6.51 8.37
C VAL A 132 10.46 -6.85 9.80
N SER A 133 9.50 -6.10 10.32
CA SER A 133 8.83 -6.39 11.58
C SER A 133 7.32 -6.54 11.34
N ASN A 134 6.68 -7.51 11.96
CA ASN A 134 5.28 -7.82 11.70
C ASN A 134 4.47 -7.90 12.98
N ASP A 135 3.34 -7.20 12.99
CA ASP A 135 2.33 -7.33 14.02
C ASP A 135 1.45 -8.55 13.73
N HIS A 136 1.49 -9.51 14.62
CA HIS A 136 0.63 -10.67 14.55
C HIS A 136 -0.06 -10.91 15.89
N TYR A 137 -1.36 -10.69 15.93
CA TYR A 137 -2.18 -10.93 17.14
C TYR A 137 -2.64 -12.37 17.14
N PHE A 138 -1.82 -13.23 17.76
CA PHE A 138 -2.13 -14.65 17.86
C PHE A 138 -3.29 -14.90 18.84
N ILE A 139 -4.36 -15.49 18.35
CA ILE A 139 -5.47 -15.97 19.17
C ILE A 139 -5.24 -17.46 19.44
N PRO A 140 -5.07 -17.91 20.69
CA PRO A 140 -4.81 -19.33 20.99
C PRO A 140 -5.92 -20.25 20.47
N GLY A 141 -5.53 -21.31 19.76
CA GLY A 141 -6.43 -22.30 19.18
C GLY A 141 -5.83 -22.94 17.95
N GLU A 142 -6.20 -24.19 17.64
CA GLU A 142 -5.64 -24.91 16.47
C GLU A 142 -5.97 -24.22 15.14
N ALA A 143 -7.13 -23.58 15.03
CA ALA A 143 -7.56 -22.91 13.81
C ALA A 143 -6.70 -21.69 13.40
N HIS A 144 -5.82 -21.20 14.28
CA HIS A 144 -5.01 -20.01 14.04
C HIS A 144 -3.51 -20.33 13.82
N LEU A 145 -3.11 -21.59 13.94
CA LEU A 145 -1.72 -22.00 13.69
C LEU A 145 -1.34 -21.84 12.21
N ASP A 146 -2.26 -22.13 11.31
CA ASP A 146 -2.05 -22.00 9.87
C ASP A 146 -1.90 -20.52 9.49
N GLU A 147 -2.65 -19.63 10.12
CA GLU A 147 -2.55 -18.18 9.91
C GLU A 147 -1.19 -17.65 10.35
N LEU A 148 -0.70 -18.08 11.52
CA LEU A 148 0.62 -17.71 12.01
C LEU A 148 1.72 -18.22 11.07
N ALA A 149 1.65 -19.48 10.64
CA ALA A 149 2.61 -20.07 9.72
C ALA A 149 2.61 -19.37 8.35
N PHE A 150 1.43 -19.04 7.85
CA PHE A 150 1.27 -18.31 6.60
C PHE A 150 1.86 -16.88 6.70
N SER A 151 1.53 -16.14 7.76
CA SER A 151 2.08 -14.82 8.03
C SER A 151 3.60 -14.83 8.14
N ALA A 152 4.17 -15.78 8.88
CA ALA A 152 5.61 -15.93 9.02
C ALA A 152 6.29 -16.21 7.67
N SER A 153 5.69 -17.08 6.83
CA SER A 153 6.22 -17.39 5.50
C SER A 153 6.17 -16.19 4.54
N LEU A 154 5.12 -15.36 4.63
CA LEU A 154 5.03 -14.13 3.86
C LEU A 154 6.09 -13.12 4.30
N VAL A 155 6.28 -12.95 5.61
CA VAL A 155 7.32 -12.06 6.16
C VAL A 155 8.70 -12.47 5.71
N ASP A 156 9.00 -13.77 5.73
CA ASP A 156 10.28 -14.31 5.24
C ASP A 156 10.48 -14.00 3.74
N GLY A 157 9.42 -14.11 2.94
CA GLY A 157 9.46 -13.76 1.51
C GLY A 157 9.64 -12.27 1.23
N ILE A 158 9.16 -11.40 2.12
CA ILE A 158 9.29 -9.94 2.03
C ILE A 158 10.68 -9.49 2.48
N ALA A 159 11.25 -10.13 3.48
CA ALA A 159 12.56 -9.81 4.04
C ALA A 159 13.70 -10.19 3.08
N ARG A 160 13.81 -9.46 1.98
CA ARG A 160 14.78 -9.76 0.91
C ARG A 160 16.21 -9.34 1.22
N LYS A 161 16.40 -8.46 2.19
CA LYS A 161 17.75 -8.05 2.64
C LYS A 161 18.30 -9.17 3.50
N ASP A 162 19.31 -9.86 2.99
CA ASP A 162 20.09 -10.82 3.77
C ASP A 162 20.74 -10.08 4.94
N PRO A 163 20.43 -10.41 6.20
CA PRO A 163 21.02 -9.75 7.35
C PRO A 163 22.52 -10.01 7.50
N CYS A 164 23.11 -10.78 6.58
CA CYS A 164 24.51 -11.22 6.59
C CYS A 164 25.32 -10.75 5.36
N SER A 165 24.83 -9.86 4.51
CA SER A 165 25.61 -9.33 3.38
C SER A 165 26.34 -8.05 3.72
#